data_8191d45e98170b1925095156d1e2a50c
#
_entry.id   8191d45e98170b1925095156d1e2a50c
#
_cell.length_a   1.000
_cell.length_b   1.000
_cell.length_c   1.000
_cell.angle_alpha   90.00
_cell.angle_beta   90.00
_cell.angle_gamma   90.00
#
_symmetry.space_group_name_H-M   'P 1'
#
loop_
_entity.id
_entity.type
_entity.pdbx_description
1 polymer ?
#
loop_
_entity_poly.entity_id
_entity_poly.type
_entity_poly.pdbx_seq_one_letter_code
_entity_poly.pdbx_strand_id
1 'polypeptide(L)'
;RQMCIETEHGPRGGDEINIPRAGRNYGWPLVSFGRNYSGTAVGKGESEGPGLAQPLLHWTPSIAPSGTAFVTSDRYGPGWQGNLLVGSLKFDYLERLQVQGTGDQATIGRRSKLLADLGARIRDVRQAPDGWIYVLTDGSGAQLLRLKPASTP
;
A
#
# COMPACT_ATOMS: atom_id res chain seq x y z
N ARG A 1 4.21 -20.30 2.52
CA ARG A 1 5.02 -19.54 1.53
C ARG A 1 4.71 -18.08 1.73
N GLN A 2 5.72 -17.29 2.08
CA GLN A 2 5.52 -15.85 2.30
C GLN A 2 5.15 -15.18 0.98
N MET A 3 4.08 -14.37 0.99
CA MET A 3 3.66 -13.60 -0.17
C MET A 3 4.61 -12.40 -0.35
N CYS A 4 5.16 -12.23 -1.54
CA CYS A 4 5.92 -11.05 -1.90
C CYS A 4 4.95 -10.00 -2.47
N ILE A 5 5.10 -8.78 -2.05
CA ILE A 5 4.30 -7.63 -2.52
C ILE A 5 5.26 -6.48 -2.83
N GLU A 6 4.95 -5.75 -3.87
CA GLU A 6 5.59 -4.47 -4.19
C GLU A 6 4.55 -3.37 -4.36
N THR A 7 4.97 -2.13 -4.18
CA THR A 7 4.16 -0.94 -4.43
C THR A 7 4.83 -0.12 -5.50
N GLU A 8 4.02 0.41 -6.40
CA GLU A 8 4.46 1.27 -7.48
C GLU A 8 3.72 2.61 -7.46
N HIS A 9 4.43 3.69 -7.81
CA HIS A 9 3.82 4.99 -8.04
C HIS A 9 3.34 5.10 -9.48
N GLY A 10 2.07 5.43 -9.66
CA GLY A 10 1.59 5.94 -10.94
C GLY A 10 1.94 7.43 -11.12
N PRO A 11 1.82 7.98 -12.33
CA PRO A 11 2.13 9.39 -12.54
C PRO A 11 1.10 10.31 -11.86
N ARG A 12 -0.13 10.36 -12.34
CA ARG A 12 -1.23 11.13 -11.74
C ARG A 12 -2.40 10.17 -11.45
N GLY A 13 -2.33 9.46 -10.32
CA GLY A 13 -3.15 8.29 -10.02
C GLY A 13 -2.55 7.01 -10.59
N GLY A 14 -3.18 5.88 -10.32
CA GLY A 14 -2.71 4.58 -10.75
C GLY A 14 -1.50 4.07 -9.98
N ASP A 15 -1.32 4.48 -8.72
CA ASP A 15 -0.41 3.79 -7.80
C ASP A 15 -0.93 2.37 -7.59
N GLU A 16 -0.04 1.40 -7.45
CA GLU A 16 -0.41 -0.01 -7.45
C GLU A 16 0.22 -0.80 -6.32
N ILE A 17 -0.46 -1.89 -5.96
CA ILE A 17 0.14 -3.03 -5.25
C ILE A 17 0.14 -4.20 -6.20
N ASN A 18 1.30 -4.78 -6.43
CA ASN A 18 1.50 -5.96 -7.25
C ASN A 18 1.99 -7.16 -6.43
N ILE A 19 1.66 -8.37 -6.88
CA ILE A 19 2.24 -9.62 -6.40
C ILE A 19 3.26 -10.05 -7.47
N PRO A 20 4.56 -9.73 -7.31
CA PRO A 20 5.54 -9.96 -8.35
C PRO A 20 5.72 -11.44 -8.65
N ARG A 21 5.72 -11.78 -9.93
CA ARG A 21 5.94 -13.13 -10.46
C ARG A 21 7.00 -13.10 -11.55
N ALA A 22 7.89 -14.05 -11.52
CA ALA A 22 8.90 -14.18 -12.56
C ALA A 22 8.25 -14.31 -13.95
N GLY A 23 8.75 -13.53 -14.90
CA GLY A 23 8.28 -13.52 -16.28
C GLY A 23 6.94 -12.83 -16.53
N ARG A 24 6.33 -12.19 -15.54
CA ARG A 24 5.10 -11.38 -15.72
C ARG A 24 5.44 -9.95 -16.07
N ASN A 25 4.65 -9.36 -16.96
CA ASN A 25 4.67 -7.93 -17.30
C ASN A 25 3.44 -7.26 -16.67
N TYR A 26 3.65 -6.23 -15.86
CA TYR A 26 2.59 -5.49 -15.16
C TYR A 26 2.12 -4.24 -15.92
N GLY A 27 2.58 -4.07 -17.15
CA GLY A 27 1.95 -3.23 -18.15
C GLY A 27 2.56 -1.86 -18.38
N TRP A 28 3.32 -1.30 -17.44
CA TRP A 28 3.92 0.01 -17.63
C TRP A 28 4.95 0.02 -18.80
N PRO A 29 4.94 1.03 -19.71
CA PRO A 29 4.01 2.16 -19.82
C PRO A 29 2.85 1.91 -20.84
N LEU A 30 2.55 0.67 -21.16
CA LEU A 30 1.53 0.32 -22.17
C LEU A 30 0.12 0.59 -21.67
N VAL A 31 -0.13 0.25 -20.40
CA VAL A 31 -1.41 0.43 -19.70
C VAL A 31 -1.16 1.10 -18.34
N SER A 32 -2.16 1.80 -17.80
CA SER A 32 -2.10 2.40 -16.46
C SER A 32 -3.49 2.84 -16.00
N PHE A 33 -3.74 2.76 -14.70
CA PHE A 33 -4.92 3.35 -14.04
C PHE A 33 -4.79 4.86 -13.82
N GLY A 34 -3.64 5.45 -14.17
CA GLY A 34 -3.33 6.87 -14.02
C GLY A 34 -3.27 7.61 -15.36
N ARG A 35 -2.86 8.86 -15.27
CA ARG A 35 -2.62 9.76 -16.43
C ARG A 35 -1.28 10.45 -16.26
N ASN A 36 -0.68 10.88 -17.34
CA ASN A 36 0.49 11.73 -17.31
C ASN A 36 0.22 13.04 -16.54
N TYR A 37 1.24 13.67 -15.99
CA TYR A 37 1.10 14.95 -15.27
C TYR A 37 0.56 16.07 -16.20
N SER A 38 0.80 15.97 -17.49
CA SER A 38 0.21 16.85 -18.52
C SER A 38 -1.31 16.65 -18.70
N GLY A 39 -1.89 15.58 -18.11
CA GLY A 39 -3.29 15.22 -18.27
C GLY A 39 -3.56 14.27 -19.46
N THR A 40 -2.57 14.00 -20.30
CA THR A 40 -2.69 13.03 -21.40
C THR A 40 -2.78 11.59 -20.88
N ALA A 41 -3.28 10.68 -21.69
CA ALA A 41 -3.29 9.27 -21.38
C ALA A 41 -1.86 8.69 -21.30
N VAL A 42 -1.67 7.68 -20.46
CA VAL A 42 -0.51 6.79 -20.51
C VAL A 42 -0.78 5.75 -21.61
N GLY A 43 0.21 5.45 -22.44
CA GLY A 43 0.03 4.54 -23.56
C GLY A 43 -1.16 4.91 -24.44
N LYS A 44 -2.08 3.99 -24.64
CA LYS A 44 -3.34 4.21 -25.37
C LYS A 44 -4.49 4.66 -24.45
N GLY A 45 -4.27 4.82 -23.14
CA GLY A 45 -5.30 5.15 -22.15
C GLY A 45 -6.08 3.93 -21.65
N GLU A 46 -5.55 2.75 -21.90
CA GLU A 46 -6.09 1.49 -21.40
C GLU A 46 -5.52 1.17 -20.00
N SER A 47 -6.29 0.46 -19.18
CA SER A 47 -5.87 0.00 -17.86
C SER A 47 -5.52 -1.49 -17.83
N GLU A 48 -5.80 -2.21 -18.90
CA GLU A 48 -5.54 -3.65 -19.06
C GLU A 48 -5.15 -3.99 -20.48
N GLY A 49 -4.52 -5.14 -20.70
CA GLY A 49 -4.16 -5.60 -22.02
C GLY A 49 -3.80 -7.09 -22.05
N PRO A 50 -3.79 -7.71 -23.24
CA PRO A 50 -3.49 -9.12 -23.38
C PRO A 50 -2.09 -9.47 -22.84
N GLY A 51 -2.00 -10.49 -21.98
CA GLY A 51 -0.74 -10.96 -21.42
C GLY A 51 -0.15 -10.08 -20.32
N LEU A 52 -0.82 -8.98 -19.95
CA LEU A 52 -0.42 -8.10 -18.85
C LEU A 52 -1.09 -8.55 -17.55
N ALA A 53 -0.31 -8.57 -16.47
CA ALA A 53 -0.80 -8.88 -15.14
C ALA A 53 -1.52 -7.66 -14.56
N GLN A 54 -2.62 -7.91 -13.86
CA GLN A 54 -3.35 -6.87 -13.15
C GLN A 54 -2.83 -6.71 -11.71
N PRO A 55 -2.85 -5.47 -11.15
CA PRO A 55 -2.47 -5.24 -9.77
C PRO A 55 -3.49 -5.85 -8.80
N LEU A 56 -3.02 -6.19 -7.60
CA LEU A 56 -3.87 -6.59 -6.48
C LEU A 56 -4.80 -5.44 -6.05
N LEU A 57 -4.30 -4.21 -6.13
CA LEU A 57 -5.02 -2.99 -5.80
C LEU A 57 -4.38 -1.81 -6.54
N HIS A 58 -5.20 -0.85 -6.94
CA HIS A 58 -4.71 0.45 -7.41
C HIS A 58 -5.40 1.61 -6.69
N TRP A 59 -4.74 2.79 -6.68
CA TRP A 59 -5.29 4.02 -6.14
C TRP A 59 -5.39 5.10 -7.22
N THR A 60 -6.60 5.59 -7.41
CA THR A 60 -6.87 6.78 -8.23
C THR A 60 -7.87 7.65 -7.45
N PRO A 61 -7.46 8.80 -6.93
CA PRO A 61 -6.16 9.47 -7.12
C PRO A 61 -4.99 8.77 -6.41
N SER A 62 -3.77 9.08 -6.86
CA SER A 62 -2.53 8.63 -6.22
C SER A 62 -2.51 8.98 -4.73
N ILE A 63 -2.10 8.04 -3.90
CA ILE A 63 -1.82 8.25 -2.47
C ILE A 63 -0.35 8.48 -2.20
N ALA A 64 0.50 8.35 -3.21
CA ALA A 64 1.96 8.27 -3.10
C ALA A 64 2.37 7.24 -2.04
N PRO A 65 2.19 5.93 -2.31
CA PRO A 65 2.50 4.86 -1.37
C PRO A 65 3.99 4.91 -0.99
N SER A 66 4.27 4.68 0.28
CA SER A 66 5.62 4.69 0.82
C SER A 66 5.97 3.32 1.40
N GLY A 67 6.54 3.24 2.61
CA GLY A 67 6.85 1.98 3.23
C GLY A 67 5.63 1.07 3.41
N THR A 68 5.88 -0.24 3.33
CA THR A 68 4.84 -1.26 3.52
C THR A 68 5.32 -2.34 4.49
N ALA A 69 4.39 -2.90 5.27
CA ALA A 69 4.68 -4.01 6.16
C ALA A 69 3.46 -4.93 6.35
N PHE A 70 3.68 -6.24 6.34
CA PHE A 70 2.68 -7.18 6.83
C PHE A 70 2.66 -7.20 8.35
N VAL A 71 1.45 -7.27 8.92
CA VAL A 71 1.26 -7.53 10.34
C VAL A 71 1.34 -9.03 10.57
N THR A 72 2.41 -9.48 11.22
CA THR A 72 2.61 -10.90 11.57
C THR A 72 2.46 -11.19 13.05
N SER A 73 2.45 -10.13 13.88
CA SER A 73 2.29 -10.20 15.33
C SER A 73 0.81 -10.32 15.73
N ASP A 74 0.55 -10.95 16.84
CA ASP A 74 -0.74 -11.06 17.51
C ASP A 74 -1.06 -9.88 18.45
N ARG A 75 -0.11 -8.95 18.65
CA ARG A 75 -0.24 -7.79 19.56
C ARG A 75 -1.43 -6.88 19.28
N TYR A 76 -1.91 -6.87 18.05
CA TYR A 76 -3.01 -6.00 17.60
C TYR A 76 -4.35 -6.73 17.55
N GLY A 77 -4.38 -7.97 18.03
CA GLY A 77 -5.58 -8.82 18.04
C GLY A 77 -5.82 -9.58 16.72
N PRO A 78 -6.79 -10.52 16.74
CA PRO A 78 -6.95 -11.52 15.68
C PRO A 78 -7.31 -10.93 14.31
N GLY A 79 -7.92 -9.77 14.28
CA GLY A 79 -8.31 -9.13 13.01
C GLY A 79 -7.19 -8.36 12.31
N TRP A 80 -5.95 -8.38 12.84
CA TRP A 80 -4.82 -7.64 12.27
C TRP A 80 -3.81 -8.52 11.56
N GLN A 81 -3.65 -9.74 12.02
CA GLN A 81 -2.65 -10.66 11.48
C GLN A 81 -2.92 -10.92 9.98
N GLY A 82 -1.88 -10.87 9.17
CA GLY A 82 -1.95 -11.01 7.72
C GLY A 82 -2.40 -9.75 6.97
N ASN A 83 -2.76 -8.66 7.66
CA ASN A 83 -3.06 -7.40 6.98
C ASN A 83 -1.78 -6.72 6.50
N LEU A 84 -1.90 -5.96 5.42
CA LEU A 84 -0.86 -5.11 4.88
C LEU A 84 -1.08 -3.68 5.34
N LEU A 85 -0.01 -3.04 5.79
CA LEU A 85 0.03 -1.61 6.10
C LEU A 85 0.78 -0.89 4.99
N VAL A 86 0.24 0.24 4.54
CA VAL A 86 0.82 1.07 3.47
C VAL A 86 0.79 2.53 3.89
N GLY A 87 1.95 3.17 3.93
CA GLY A 87 2.05 4.60 4.21
C GLY A 87 1.62 5.44 3.03
N SER A 88 0.95 6.58 3.28
CA SER A 88 0.63 7.59 2.28
C SER A 88 1.43 8.87 2.53
N LEU A 89 2.16 9.31 1.52
CA LEU A 89 2.86 10.60 1.55
C LEU A 89 1.97 11.77 1.13
N LYS A 90 0.86 11.50 0.44
CA LYS A 90 0.00 12.55 -0.10
C LYS A 90 -1.16 12.93 0.81
N PHE A 91 -1.72 11.97 1.53
CA PHE A 91 -2.94 12.15 2.30
C PHE A 91 -2.75 11.92 3.80
N ASP A 92 -1.49 11.84 4.26
CA ASP A 92 -1.11 11.87 5.68
C ASP A 92 -1.81 10.78 6.52
N TYR A 93 -1.91 9.55 5.98
CA TYR A 93 -2.47 8.40 6.71
C TYR A 93 -1.66 7.13 6.49
N LEU A 94 -1.82 6.19 7.39
CA LEU A 94 -1.42 4.81 7.22
C LEU A 94 -2.64 4.00 6.80
N GLU A 95 -2.62 3.37 5.62
CA GLU A 95 -3.71 2.51 5.18
C GLU A 95 -3.49 1.08 5.65
N ARG A 96 -4.51 0.50 6.24
CA ARG A 96 -4.57 -0.91 6.59
C ARG A 96 -5.46 -1.62 5.59
N LEU A 97 -4.90 -2.62 4.93
CA LEU A 97 -5.54 -3.46 3.91
C LEU A 97 -5.69 -4.88 4.44
N GLN A 98 -6.92 -5.37 4.51
CA GLN A 98 -7.17 -6.77 4.85
C GLN A 98 -6.91 -7.63 3.62
N VAL A 99 -5.81 -8.37 3.64
CA VAL A 99 -5.47 -9.32 2.58
C VAL A 99 -6.18 -10.65 2.86
N GLN A 100 -6.88 -11.16 1.86
CA GLN A 100 -7.60 -12.42 1.90
C GLN A 100 -7.04 -13.35 0.82
N GLY A 101 -6.94 -14.64 1.12
CA GLY A 101 -6.32 -15.59 0.20
C GLY A 101 -4.80 -15.46 0.12
N THR A 102 -4.19 -16.14 -0.83
CA THR A 102 -2.74 -16.15 -1.05
C THR A 102 -2.40 -16.28 -2.53
N GLY A 103 -1.23 -15.80 -2.92
CA GLY A 103 -0.76 -15.89 -4.30
C GLY A 103 -1.71 -15.22 -5.28
N ASP A 104 -2.01 -15.87 -6.40
CA ASP A 104 -2.86 -15.32 -7.46
C ASP A 104 -4.35 -15.24 -7.09
N GLN A 105 -4.73 -15.82 -5.96
CA GLN A 105 -6.10 -15.73 -5.41
C GLN A 105 -6.20 -14.70 -4.28
N ALA A 106 -5.14 -13.95 -4.03
CA ALA A 106 -5.19 -12.90 -3.03
C ALA A 106 -6.14 -11.77 -3.49
N THR A 107 -6.90 -11.24 -2.56
CA THR A 107 -7.79 -10.10 -2.75
C THR A 107 -7.68 -9.14 -1.59
N ILE A 108 -8.08 -7.89 -1.82
CA ILE A 108 -8.18 -6.90 -0.75
C ILE A 108 -9.65 -6.82 -0.31
N GLY A 109 -9.87 -7.14 0.94
CA GLY A 109 -11.17 -6.97 1.59
C GLY A 109 -11.33 -5.57 2.18
N ARG A 110 -11.54 -5.48 3.50
CA ARG A 110 -11.72 -4.19 4.20
C ARG A 110 -10.47 -3.32 4.14
N ARG A 111 -10.69 -2.04 3.89
CA ARG A 111 -9.67 -0.99 3.92
C ARG A 111 -9.98 -0.02 5.07
N SER A 112 -8.96 0.45 5.78
CA SER A 112 -9.11 1.41 6.89
C SER A 112 -7.95 2.39 6.90
N LYS A 113 -8.26 3.65 7.14
CA LYS A 113 -7.26 4.71 7.33
C LYS A 113 -6.96 4.84 8.82
N LEU A 114 -5.69 4.83 9.17
CA LEU A 114 -5.17 4.99 10.52
C LEU A 114 -4.33 6.26 10.55
N LEU A 115 -4.23 6.91 11.71
CA LEU A 115 -3.41 8.10 11.93
C LEU A 115 -3.76 9.30 11.03
N ALA A 116 -4.96 9.35 10.47
CA ALA A 116 -5.37 10.44 9.58
C ALA A 116 -5.48 11.80 10.31
N ASP A 117 -5.65 11.78 11.61
CA ASP A 117 -5.68 12.93 12.52
C ASP A 117 -4.29 13.42 12.91
N LEU A 118 -3.24 12.68 12.60
CA LEU A 118 -1.86 13.05 12.90
C LEU A 118 -1.37 14.25 12.07
N GLY A 119 -1.94 14.46 10.86
CA GLY A 119 -1.54 15.55 9.95
C GLY A 119 -0.08 15.46 9.51
N ALA A 120 0.48 14.26 9.39
CA ALA A 120 1.86 14.03 9.03
C ALA A 120 1.98 12.97 7.93
N ARG A 121 2.80 13.26 6.94
CA ARG A 121 3.12 12.33 5.84
C ARG A 121 3.76 11.06 6.41
N ILE A 122 3.26 9.90 6.02
CA ILE A 122 3.83 8.62 6.45
C ILE A 122 4.92 8.20 5.47
N ARG A 123 6.17 8.17 5.95
CA ARG A 123 7.34 7.87 5.13
C ARG A 123 7.67 6.38 5.08
N ASP A 124 7.54 5.70 6.22
CA ASP A 124 7.82 4.26 6.29
C ASP A 124 6.99 3.61 7.40
N VAL A 125 6.77 2.32 7.26
CA VAL A 125 6.17 1.48 8.28
C VAL A 125 6.91 0.15 8.36
N ARG A 126 7.24 -0.29 9.58
CA ARG A 126 7.94 -1.55 9.84
C ARG A 126 7.35 -2.25 11.06
N GLN A 127 7.31 -3.56 11.02
CA GLN A 127 7.12 -4.36 12.22
C GLN A 127 8.50 -4.80 12.73
N ALA A 128 8.80 -4.47 13.99
CA ALA A 128 10.03 -4.86 14.64
C ALA A 128 9.98 -6.32 15.13
N PRO A 129 11.13 -6.92 15.47
CA PRO A 129 11.20 -8.30 15.97
C PRO A 129 10.39 -8.56 17.23
N ASP A 130 10.17 -7.53 18.04
CA ASP A 130 9.31 -7.59 19.24
C ASP A 130 7.80 -7.57 18.93
N GLY A 131 7.45 -7.49 17.64
CA GLY A 131 6.08 -7.50 17.13
C GLY A 131 5.39 -6.13 17.13
N TRP A 132 6.02 -5.06 17.62
CA TRP A 132 5.47 -3.72 17.52
C TRP A 132 5.62 -3.13 16.12
N ILE A 133 4.63 -2.33 15.71
CA ILE A 133 4.66 -1.58 14.46
C ILE A 133 5.20 -0.19 14.75
N TYR A 134 6.20 0.20 13.97
CA TYR A 134 6.79 1.52 13.98
C TYR A 134 6.49 2.24 12.68
N VAL A 135 6.22 3.52 12.79
CA VAL A 135 5.88 4.41 11.67
C VAL A 135 6.84 5.60 11.72
N LEU A 136 7.47 5.88 10.59
CA LEU A 136 8.28 7.06 10.39
C LEU A 136 7.47 8.09 9.62
N THR A 137 7.35 9.29 10.16
CA THR A 137 6.75 10.42 9.45
C THR A 137 7.79 11.18 8.64
N ASP A 138 7.35 12.10 7.77
CA ASP A 138 8.20 12.92 6.91
C ASP A 138 7.90 14.40 7.16
N GLY A 139 8.92 15.26 6.97
CA GLY A 139 8.81 16.71 7.14
C GLY A 139 9.73 17.26 8.23
N SER A 140 9.66 18.57 8.48
CA SER A 140 10.52 19.28 9.45
C SER A 140 10.35 18.83 10.90
N GLY A 141 9.20 18.22 11.23
CA GLY A 141 8.88 17.66 12.54
C GLY A 141 8.80 16.13 12.51
N ALA A 142 9.59 15.46 11.64
CA ALA A 142 9.54 14.01 11.47
C ALA A 142 9.75 13.26 12.79
N GLN A 143 8.96 12.20 13.00
CA GLN A 143 8.92 11.42 14.21
C GLN A 143 8.99 9.93 13.92
N LEU A 144 9.56 9.16 14.84
CA LEU A 144 9.43 7.72 14.90
C LEU A 144 8.37 7.37 15.94
N LEU A 145 7.25 6.84 15.47
CA LEU A 145 6.10 6.51 16.29
C LEU A 145 5.98 5.00 16.46
N ARG A 146 5.61 4.56 17.66
CA ARG A 146 5.23 3.17 17.91
C ARG A 146 3.71 3.09 18.05
N LEU A 147 3.07 2.29 17.22
CA LEU A 147 1.63 2.06 17.32
C LEU A 147 1.31 1.19 18.54
N LYS A 148 0.28 1.56 19.26
CA LYS A 148 -0.31 0.75 20.34
C LYS A 148 -1.78 0.51 20.02
N PRO A 149 -2.35 -0.66 20.37
CA PRO A 149 -3.79 -0.84 20.36
C PRO A 149 -4.43 0.27 21.19
N ALA A 150 -5.57 0.80 20.71
CA ALA A 150 -6.36 1.69 21.55
C ALA A 150 -6.76 0.95 22.81
N SER A 151 -6.62 1.61 23.97
CA SER A 151 -7.18 1.07 25.22
C SER A 151 -8.67 0.92 24.98
N THR A 152 -9.21 -0.29 25.17
CA THR A 152 -10.66 -0.45 25.23
C THR A 152 -11.16 0.39 26.41
N PRO A 153 -12.10 1.30 26.20
CA PRO A 153 -12.66 2.11 27.30
C PRO A 153 -13.35 1.25 28.34
#